data_e9849bf90a1c689c99c3393520cc752a
#
_entry.id   e9849bf90a1c689c99c3393520cc752a
#
_cell.length_a   1.000
_cell.length_b   1.000
_cell.length_c   1.000
_cell.angle_alpha   90.00
_cell.angle_beta   90.00
_cell.angle_gamma   90.00
#
_symmetry.space_group_name_H-M   'P 1'
#
loop_
_entity.id
_entity.type
_entity.pdbx_description
1 polymer ?
#
loop_
_entity_poly.entity_id
_entity_poly.type
_entity_poly.pdbx_seq_one_letter_code
_entity_poly.pdbx_strand_id
1 'polypeptide(L)'
;DHVWKMSRHEVGPAQMLRGGQVLCGTNATRRWLNTAMKRAAGFEADYPTGHGEKIICLKNRLDLGLINGMFLTLSDVRQDPDDAFAFSAMVETEDGETIAGRQSFWRGEYADHIAYDPERGRREWQIKRGLIESSWGYAITCHKAQGSQWENVVVFDDGFGRSAADRNRWLYTAITRAERGLVILA
;
A
#
# COMPACT_ATOMS: atom_id res chain seq x y z
N ASP A 1 3.84 -9.80 24.23
CA ASP A 1 4.49 -8.74 23.43
C ASP A 1 5.85 -9.24 22.99
N HIS A 2 6.03 -9.39 21.70
CA HIS A 2 7.27 -9.90 21.14
C HIS A 2 7.91 -8.86 20.22
N VAL A 3 9.17 -8.50 20.51
CA VAL A 3 9.96 -7.60 19.69
C VAL A 3 11.20 -8.34 19.21
N TRP A 4 11.39 -8.41 17.89
CA TRP A 4 12.57 -8.99 17.28
C TRP A 4 13.30 -7.94 16.45
N LYS A 5 14.62 -7.93 16.55
CA LYS A 5 15.49 -7.22 15.63
C LYS A 5 16.25 -8.23 14.81
N MET A 6 16.13 -8.14 13.48
CA MET A 6 16.74 -9.06 12.53
C MET A 6 17.47 -8.28 11.43
N SER A 7 18.39 -8.94 10.78
CA SER A 7 18.99 -8.38 9.58
C SER A 7 17.95 -8.38 8.43
N ARG A 8 17.87 -7.28 7.69
CA ARG A 8 17.02 -7.19 6.48
C ARG A 8 17.40 -8.20 5.39
N HIS A 9 18.60 -8.81 5.48
CA HIS A 9 19.05 -9.85 4.55
C HIS A 9 18.53 -11.25 4.95
N GLU A 10 18.03 -11.40 6.17
CA GLU A 10 17.54 -12.69 6.68
C GLU A 10 16.04 -12.88 6.46
N VAL A 11 15.31 -11.80 6.13
CA VAL A 11 13.85 -11.82 5.98
C VAL A 11 13.48 -11.43 4.56
N GLY A 12 12.98 -12.39 3.80
CA GLY A 12 12.52 -12.17 2.44
C GLY A 12 11.08 -11.64 2.35
N PRO A 13 10.65 -11.19 1.14
CA PRO A 13 9.33 -10.64 0.92
C PRO A 13 8.17 -11.56 1.32
N ALA A 14 8.31 -12.87 1.11
CA ALA A 14 7.31 -13.87 1.50
C ALA A 14 7.15 -14.00 3.02
N GLN A 15 8.21 -13.76 3.78
CA GLN A 15 8.16 -13.76 5.24
C GLN A 15 7.56 -12.44 5.75
N MET A 16 7.89 -11.30 5.11
CA MET A 16 7.30 -10.01 5.44
C MET A 16 5.77 -10.02 5.25
N LEU A 17 5.24 -10.68 4.22
CA LEU A 17 3.79 -10.86 4.00
C LEU A 17 3.08 -11.51 5.18
N ARG A 18 3.76 -12.42 5.89
CA ARG A 18 3.21 -13.12 7.06
C ARG A 18 3.46 -12.39 8.37
N GLY A 19 4.40 -11.44 8.37
CA GLY A 19 4.85 -10.73 9.57
C GLY A 19 3.93 -9.60 10.01
N GLY A 20 2.96 -9.22 9.21
CA GLY A 20 2.03 -8.12 9.48
C GLY A 20 2.17 -6.95 8.51
N GLN A 21 1.73 -5.75 8.91
CA GLN A 21 1.85 -4.57 8.08
C GLN A 21 3.30 -4.08 8.00
N VAL A 22 3.82 -3.93 6.78
CA VAL A 22 5.20 -3.44 6.57
C VAL A 22 5.21 -1.92 6.51
N LEU A 23 6.09 -1.31 7.30
CA LEU A 23 6.33 0.14 7.36
C LEU A 23 7.75 0.46 6.92
N CYS A 24 7.92 1.53 6.16
CA CYS A 24 9.23 2.03 5.73
C CYS A 24 9.28 3.57 5.78
N GLY A 25 10.46 4.15 5.55
CA GLY A 25 10.67 5.60 5.60
C GLY A 25 10.37 6.30 4.29
N THR A 26 10.88 5.78 3.18
CA THR A 26 10.85 6.46 1.89
C THR A 26 9.86 5.87 0.88
N ASN A 27 9.40 6.70 -0.05
CA ASN A 27 8.57 6.22 -1.16
C ASN A 27 9.33 5.27 -2.11
N ALA A 28 10.65 5.45 -2.25
CA ALA A 28 11.46 4.55 -3.06
C ALA A 28 11.47 3.13 -2.45
N THR A 29 11.73 3.02 -1.15
CA THR A 29 11.67 1.75 -0.42
C THR A 29 10.27 1.15 -0.47
N ARG A 30 9.23 1.96 -0.26
CA ARG A 30 7.83 1.51 -0.34
C ARG A 30 7.52 0.86 -1.69
N ARG A 31 7.92 1.50 -2.80
CA ARG A 31 7.70 0.96 -4.15
C ARG A 31 8.42 -0.37 -4.34
N TRP A 32 9.70 -0.41 -3.99
CA TRP A 32 10.49 -1.63 -4.07
C TRP A 32 9.88 -2.78 -3.25
N LEU A 33 9.53 -2.52 -1.98
CA LEU A 33 8.89 -3.50 -1.10
C LEU A 33 7.57 -4.01 -1.69
N ASN A 34 6.69 -3.11 -2.13
CA ASN A 34 5.42 -3.50 -2.73
C ASN A 34 5.62 -4.38 -3.97
N THR A 35 6.56 -4.04 -4.85
CA THR A 35 6.90 -4.86 -6.02
C THR A 35 7.40 -6.25 -5.60
N ALA A 36 8.29 -6.32 -4.63
CA ALA A 36 8.85 -7.59 -4.16
C ALA A 36 7.79 -8.45 -3.45
N MET A 37 6.97 -7.83 -2.60
CA MET A 37 5.96 -8.53 -1.82
C MET A 37 4.79 -9.01 -2.69
N LYS A 38 4.28 -8.20 -3.62
CA LYS A 38 3.23 -8.66 -4.54
C LYS A 38 3.66 -9.85 -5.38
N ARG A 39 4.92 -9.84 -5.87
CA ARG A 39 5.49 -10.99 -6.61
C ARG A 39 5.59 -12.23 -5.73
N ALA A 40 6.02 -12.07 -4.48
CA ALA A 40 6.04 -13.16 -3.51
C ALA A 40 4.64 -13.69 -3.18
N ALA A 41 3.60 -12.86 -3.34
CA ALA A 41 2.20 -13.26 -3.24
C ALA A 41 1.65 -13.90 -4.53
N GLY A 42 2.44 -13.96 -5.61
CA GLY A 42 2.06 -14.58 -6.89
C GLY A 42 1.47 -13.60 -7.92
N PHE A 43 1.62 -12.28 -7.71
CA PHE A 43 1.08 -11.26 -8.61
C PHE A 43 2.22 -10.59 -9.41
N GLU A 44 2.26 -10.82 -10.70
CA GLU A 44 3.36 -10.33 -11.58
C GLU A 44 3.04 -8.98 -12.24
N ALA A 45 1.76 -8.70 -12.54
CA ALA A 45 1.36 -7.52 -13.29
C ALA A 45 1.66 -6.20 -12.57
N ASP A 46 1.84 -5.11 -13.32
CA ASP A 46 2.15 -3.78 -12.79
C ASP A 46 0.94 -3.04 -12.19
N TYR A 47 -0.23 -3.64 -12.23
CA TYR A 47 -1.47 -3.20 -11.60
C TYR A 47 -2.28 -4.42 -11.16
N PRO A 48 -3.31 -4.27 -10.31
CA PRO A 48 -4.10 -5.40 -9.82
C PRO A 48 -4.77 -6.19 -10.94
N THR A 49 -4.61 -7.50 -10.91
CA THR A 49 -5.18 -8.44 -11.90
C THR A 49 -5.79 -9.68 -11.27
N GLY A 50 -5.58 -9.88 -9.96
CA GLY A 50 -5.91 -11.13 -9.27
C GLY A 50 -6.91 -10.96 -8.13
N HIS A 51 -7.19 -12.09 -7.51
CA HIS A 51 -8.01 -12.18 -6.31
C HIS A 51 -7.12 -12.16 -5.06
N GLY A 52 -7.50 -11.37 -4.05
CA GLY A 52 -6.76 -11.27 -2.79
C GLY A 52 -5.64 -10.22 -2.80
N GLU A 53 -5.55 -9.40 -3.84
CA GLU A 53 -4.56 -8.33 -3.88
C GLU A 53 -4.91 -7.21 -2.89
N LYS A 54 -3.91 -6.84 -2.06
CA LYS A 54 -4.04 -5.80 -1.04
C LYS A 54 -3.65 -4.43 -1.60
N ILE A 55 -4.57 -3.49 -1.49
CA ILE A 55 -4.38 -2.09 -1.91
C ILE A 55 -4.70 -1.13 -0.77
N ILE A 56 -4.31 0.13 -0.93
CA ILE A 56 -4.64 1.24 -0.02
C ILE A 56 -5.31 2.36 -0.80
N CYS A 57 -6.41 2.88 -0.28
CA CYS A 57 -7.12 4.01 -0.85
C CYS A 57 -6.31 5.31 -0.67
N LEU A 58 -6.19 6.11 -1.72
CA LEU A 58 -5.39 7.35 -1.71
C LEU A 58 -6.23 8.61 -1.56
N LYS A 59 -7.54 8.54 -1.82
CA LYS A 59 -8.49 9.65 -1.69
C LYS A 59 -9.81 9.20 -1.11
N ASN A 60 -10.49 10.13 -0.44
CA ASN A 60 -11.83 9.86 0.07
C ASN A 60 -12.84 9.67 -1.08
N ARG A 61 -13.67 8.65 -0.95
CA ARG A 61 -14.87 8.38 -1.75
C ARG A 61 -16.01 8.14 -0.78
N LEU A 62 -16.49 9.24 -0.19
CA LEU A 62 -17.51 9.19 0.87
C LEU A 62 -18.82 8.59 0.38
N ASP A 63 -19.11 8.70 -0.90
CA ASP A 63 -20.23 8.05 -1.58
C ASP A 63 -20.17 6.52 -1.53
N LEU A 64 -18.95 5.95 -1.34
CA LEU A 64 -18.68 4.52 -1.21
C LEU A 64 -18.27 4.12 0.22
N GLY A 65 -18.23 5.05 1.16
CA GLY A 65 -17.71 4.81 2.51
C GLY A 65 -16.18 4.67 2.57
N LEU A 66 -15.47 4.99 1.49
CA LEU A 66 -14.01 4.87 1.44
C LEU A 66 -13.32 6.14 1.91
N ILE A 67 -12.34 5.98 2.78
CA ILE A 67 -11.48 7.07 3.25
C ILE A 67 -10.02 6.85 2.84
N ASN A 68 -9.30 7.96 2.72
CA ASN A 68 -7.86 7.94 2.44
C ASN A 68 -7.11 7.19 3.53
N GLY A 69 -6.33 6.19 3.14
CA GLY A 69 -5.58 5.33 4.06
C GLY A 69 -6.26 4.00 4.39
N MET A 70 -7.52 3.80 4.02
CA MET A 70 -8.24 2.55 4.19
C MET A 70 -7.62 1.46 3.30
N PHE A 71 -7.37 0.30 3.87
CA PHE A 71 -6.93 -0.87 3.12
C PHE A 71 -8.12 -1.63 2.57
N LEU A 72 -7.90 -2.20 1.40
CA LEU A 72 -8.91 -2.94 0.66
C LEU A 72 -8.29 -4.21 0.09
N THR A 73 -9.08 -5.25 0.03
CA THR A 73 -8.76 -6.49 -0.68
C THR A 73 -9.61 -6.58 -1.94
N LEU A 74 -8.97 -6.85 -3.06
CA LEU A 74 -9.63 -6.94 -4.35
C LEU A 74 -9.98 -8.38 -4.70
N SER A 75 -11.14 -8.54 -5.33
CA SER A 75 -11.56 -9.81 -5.93
C SER A 75 -12.26 -9.57 -7.27
N ASP A 76 -12.32 -10.62 -8.10
CA ASP A 76 -12.93 -10.55 -9.44
C ASP A 76 -12.45 -9.31 -10.23
N VAL A 77 -11.13 -9.11 -10.29
CA VAL A 77 -10.52 -8.00 -11.01
C VAL A 77 -10.71 -8.19 -12.51
N ARG A 78 -11.21 -7.16 -13.18
CA ARG A 78 -11.41 -7.14 -14.64
C ARG A 78 -10.79 -5.88 -15.23
N GLN A 79 -10.09 -6.06 -16.32
CA GLN A 79 -9.66 -4.93 -17.14
C GLN A 79 -10.86 -4.35 -17.88
N ASP A 80 -10.87 -3.04 -18.03
CA ASP A 80 -11.81 -2.40 -18.93
C ASP A 80 -11.25 -2.52 -20.37
N PRO A 81 -11.93 -3.21 -21.28
CA PRO A 81 -11.45 -3.35 -22.66
C PRO A 81 -11.45 -2.02 -23.43
N ASP A 82 -12.29 -1.08 -23.01
CA ASP A 82 -12.48 0.21 -23.66
C ASP A 82 -11.70 1.34 -22.97
N ASP A 83 -11.18 1.10 -21.77
CA ASP A 83 -10.40 2.07 -20.98
C ASP A 83 -9.09 1.48 -20.46
N ALA A 84 -8.00 1.74 -21.18
CA ALA A 84 -6.65 1.33 -20.78
C ALA A 84 -6.17 1.96 -19.45
N PHE A 85 -6.86 2.96 -18.93
CA PHE A 85 -6.52 3.67 -17.71
C PHE A 85 -7.28 3.18 -16.48
N ALA A 86 -8.25 2.28 -16.65
CA ALA A 86 -9.08 1.78 -15.58
C ALA A 86 -9.04 0.24 -15.49
N PHE A 87 -9.35 -0.25 -14.30
CA PHE A 87 -9.77 -1.63 -14.06
C PHE A 87 -10.93 -1.63 -13.07
N SER A 88 -11.66 -2.70 -13.02
CA SER A 88 -12.77 -2.86 -12.07
C SER A 88 -12.61 -4.09 -11.20
N ALA A 89 -13.11 -4.03 -9.95
CA ALA A 89 -13.04 -5.13 -9.01
C ALA A 89 -14.19 -5.11 -8.02
N MET A 90 -14.45 -6.24 -7.39
CA MET A 90 -15.17 -6.31 -6.12
C MET A 90 -14.22 -5.96 -5.00
N VAL A 91 -14.72 -5.32 -3.96
CA VAL A 91 -13.92 -4.72 -2.89
C VAL A 91 -14.40 -5.19 -1.53
N GLU A 92 -13.45 -5.61 -0.70
CA GLU A 92 -13.65 -5.92 0.71
C GLU A 92 -12.75 -5.02 1.57
N THR A 93 -13.30 -4.46 2.64
CA THR A 93 -12.57 -3.66 3.63
C THR A 93 -11.81 -4.55 4.61
N GLU A 94 -10.89 -3.98 5.43
CA GLU A 94 -10.19 -4.74 6.48
C GLU A 94 -11.13 -5.34 7.53
N ASP A 95 -12.30 -4.73 7.74
CA ASP A 95 -13.32 -5.22 8.67
C ASP A 95 -14.20 -6.33 8.07
N GLY A 96 -13.90 -6.77 6.83
CA GLY A 96 -14.64 -7.82 6.11
C GLY A 96 -15.94 -7.34 5.48
N GLU A 97 -16.18 -6.04 5.42
CA GLU A 97 -17.36 -5.48 4.76
C GLU A 97 -17.13 -5.44 3.23
N THR A 98 -18.08 -5.97 2.48
CA THR A 98 -18.06 -5.90 1.02
C THR A 98 -18.76 -4.63 0.55
N ILE A 99 -18.08 -3.82 -0.24
CA ILE A 99 -18.68 -2.66 -0.89
C ILE A 99 -19.61 -3.14 -2.00
N ALA A 100 -20.86 -2.62 -1.98
CA ALA A 100 -21.89 -3.03 -2.93
C ALA A 100 -21.48 -2.75 -4.39
N GLY A 101 -21.58 -3.77 -5.21
CA GLY A 101 -21.31 -3.70 -6.64
C GLY A 101 -19.79 -3.62 -6.99
N ARG A 102 -19.54 -3.64 -8.27
CA ARG A 102 -18.19 -3.55 -8.83
C ARG A 102 -17.74 -2.09 -8.83
N GLN A 103 -16.53 -1.87 -8.35
CA GLN A 103 -15.93 -0.54 -8.28
C GLN A 103 -14.87 -0.36 -9.38
N SER A 104 -14.75 0.86 -9.89
CA SER A 104 -13.77 1.21 -10.93
C SER A 104 -12.61 2.00 -10.34
N PHE A 105 -11.39 1.59 -10.71
CA PHE A 105 -10.14 2.07 -10.16
C PHE A 105 -9.27 2.73 -11.23
N TRP A 106 -8.57 3.79 -10.84
CA TRP A 106 -7.53 4.41 -11.64
C TRP A 106 -6.26 3.56 -11.64
N ARG A 107 -5.80 3.19 -12.84
CA ARG A 107 -4.62 2.33 -13.04
C ARG A 107 -3.29 3.07 -12.91
N GLY A 108 -3.27 4.38 -13.16
CA GLY A 108 -2.01 5.14 -13.30
C GLY A 108 -1.16 5.27 -12.06
N GLU A 109 -1.73 5.08 -10.86
CA GLU A 109 -0.97 5.13 -9.61
C GLU A 109 -0.12 3.86 -9.36
N TYR A 110 -0.35 2.81 -10.12
CA TYR A 110 0.41 1.56 -10.05
C TYR A 110 1.63 1.56 -10.97
N ALA A 111 1.61 2.38 -12.00
CA ALA A 111 2.73 2.54 -12.93
C ALA A 111 3.78 3.48 -12.32
N ASP A 112 4.79 2.92 -11.70
CA ASP A 112 5.79 3.62 -10.88
C ASP A 112 6.72 4.60 -11.64
N HIS A 113 6.60 4.75 -12.97
CA HIS A 113 7.63 5.38 -13.79
C HIS A 113 7.17 6.53 -14.67
N ILE A 114 5.99 7.06 -14.41
CA ILE A 114 5.50 8.14 -15.23
C ILE A 114 6.03 9.47 -14.67
N ALA A 115 7.01 10.04 -15.36
CA ALA A 115 7.50 11.39 -15.07
C ALA A 115 6.32 12.37 -15.01
N TYR A 116 6.33 13.27 -14.02
CA TYR A 116 5.32 14.32 -13.90
C TYR A 116 5.30 15.18 -15.16
N ASP A 117 4.18 15.15 -15.86
CA ASP A 117 3.88 16.01 -16.99
C ASP A 117 2.65 16.86 -16.65
N PRO A 118 2.78 18.22 -16.63
CA PRO A 118 1.66 19.11 -16.29
C PRO A 118 0.47 19.03 -17.24
N GLU A 119 0.67 18.74 -18.52
CA GLU A 119 -0.42 18.55 -19.47
C GLU A 119 -1.13 17.22 -19.24
N ARG A 120 -0.35 16.19 -18.94
CA ARG A 120 -0.85 14.89 -18.52
C ARG A 120 -1.66 15.02 -17.24
N GLY A 121 -1.18 15.75 -16.23
CA GLY A 121 -1.87 15.95 -14.96
C GLY A 121 -3.27 16.55 -15.14
N ARG A 122 -3.48 17.47 -16.09
CA ARG A 122 -4.80 18.02 -16.42
C ARG A 122 -5.72 17.01 -17.09
N ARG A 123 -5.21 16.19 -18.03
CA ARG A 123 -5.97 15.10 -18.66
C ARG A 123 -6.29 14.01 -17.66
N GLU A 124 -5.32 13.62 -16.84
CA GLU A 124 -5.49 12.64 -15.78
C GLU A 124 -6.59 13.03 -14.80
N TRP A 125 -6.69 14.32 -14.44
CA TRP A 125 -7.75 14.79 -13.54
C TRP A 125 -9.15 14.56 -14.10
N GLN A 126 -9.35 14.74 -15.41
CA GLN A 126 -10.63 14.49 -16.07
C GLN A 126 -10.96 12.99 -16.14
N ILE A 127 -9.95 12.16 -16.43
CA ILE A 127 -10.09 10.69 -16.52
C ILE A 127 -10.32 10.09 -15.14
N LYS A 128 -9.60 10.56 -14.12
CA LYS A 128 -9.72 10.09 -12.72
C LYS A 128 -11.08 10.39 -12.09
N ARG A 129 -11.85 11.30 -12.67
CA ARG A 129 -13.13 11.70 -12.12
C ARG A 129 -14.12 10.52 -12.12
N GLY A 130 -14.45 10.05 -10.92
CA GLY A 130 -15.32 8.89 -10.73
C GLY A 130 -14.57 7.58 -10.45
N LEU A 131 -13.25 7.51 -10.70
CA LEU A 131 -12.43 6.34 -10.38
C LEU A 131 -11.89 6.41 -8.95
N ILE A 132 -11.69 5.26 -8.33
CA ILE A 132 -11.01 5.15 -7.04
C ILE A 132 -9.50 5.23 -7.28
N GLU A 133 -8.84 6.19 -6.62
CA GLU A 133 -7.39 6.27 -6.61
C GLU A 133 -6.83 5.39 -5.50
N SER A 134 -5.98 4.44 -5.85
CA SER A 134 -5.39 3.46 -4.93
C SER A 134 -3.97 3.09 -5.35
N SER A 135 -3.25 2.44 -4.45
CA SER A 135 -1.90 1.93 -4.69
C SER A 135 -1.72 0.61 -3.93
N TRP A 136 -0.60 -0.07 -4.14
CA TRP A 136 -0.28 -1.28 -3.39
C TRP A 136 -0.22 -1.02 -1.88
N GLY A 137 -0.84 -1.90 -1.08
CA GLY A 137 -0.97 -1.79 0.36
C GLY A 137 -0.07 -2.75 1.17
N TYR A 138 0.80 -3.53 0.53
CA TYR A 138 1.67 -4.47 1.24
C TYR A 138 2.69 -3.76 2.13
N ALA A 139 3.29 -2.68 1.64
CA ALA A 139 4.15 -1.79 2.40
C ALA A 139 3.69 -0.35 2.26
N ILE A 140 3.72 0.41 3.34
CA ILE A 140 3.38 1.84 3.37
C ILE A 140 4.46 2.65 4.08
N THR A 141 4.51 3.95 3.81
CA THR A 141 5.40 4.82 4.58
C THR A 141 4.86 5.05 6.00
N CYS A 142 5.76 5.25 6.94
CA CYS A 142 5.39 5.56 8.32
C CYS A 142 4.46 6.79 8.43
N HIS A 143 4.62 7.79 7.55
CA HIS A 143 3.70 8.93 7.47
C HIS A 143 2.27 8.50 7.12
N LYS A 144 2.14 7.55 6.19
CA LYS A 144 0.82 7.04 5.78
C LYS A 144 0.18 6.17 6.86
N ALA A 145 0.99 5.59 7.74
CA ALA A 145 0.57 4.77 8.87
C ALA A 145 0.08 5.59 10.10
N GLN A 146 0.19 6.91 10.06
CA GLN A 146 -0.24 7.75 11.18
C GLN A 146 -1.74 7.64 11.41
N GLY A 147 -2.13 7.38 12.65
CA GLY A 147 -3.53 7.17 13.05
C GLY A 147 -3.99 5.71 12.97
N SER A 148 -3.21 4.81 12.37
CA SER A 148 -3.53 3.38 12.31
C SER A 148 -2.64 2.57 13.24
N GLN A 149 -3.11 1.39 13.64
CA GLN A 149 -2.36 0.39 14.42
C GLN A 149 -2.67 -0.99 13.86
N TRP A 150 -1.75 -1.92 14.03
CA TRP A 150 -1.91 -3.31 13.58
C TRP A 150 -1.41 -4.25 14.65
N GLU A 151 -2.02 -5.40 14.74
CA GLU A 151 -1.61 -6.45 15.67
C GLU A 151 -0.11 -6.76 15.56
N ASN A 152 0.38 -6.90 14.31
CA ASN A 152 1.78 -7.17 14.00
C ASN A 152 2.31 -6.18 12.97
N VAL A 153 3.51 -5.65 13.20
CA VAL A 153 4.18 -4.69 12.32
C VAL A 153 5.60 -5.14 12.01
N VAL A 154 5.98 -4.99 10.77
CA VAL A 154 7.35 -5.14 10.30
C VAL A 154 7.87 -3.75 9.93
N VAL A 155 8.87 -3.24 10.64
CA VAL A 155 9.55 -1.99 10.33
C VAL A 155 10.77 -2.28 9.49
N PHE A 156 10.74 -1.88 8.22
CA PHE A 156 11.91 -1.92 7.35
C PHE A 156 12.69 -0.62 7.51
N ASP A 157 13.82 -0.69 8.23
CA ASP A 157 14.66 0.46 8.51
C ASP A 157 15.53 0.79 7.29
N ASP A 158 15.07 1.72 6.47
CA ASP A 158 15.75 2.20 5.27
C ASP A 158 16.70 3.40 5.52
N GLY A 159 16.98 3.69 6.79
CA GLY A 159 17.84 4.81 7.17
C GLY A 159 17.19 6.18 7.06
N PHE A 160 15.86 6.24 7.07
CA PHE A 160 15.12 7.50 6.98
C PHE A 160 15.46 8.48 8.11
N GLY A 161 15.66 9.74 7.74
CA GLY A 161 15.98 10.85 8.65
C GLY A 161 17.30 11.54 8.28
N ARG A 162 17.32 12.87 8.37
CA ARG A 162 18.51 13.69 8.09
C ARG A 162 19.43 13.83 9.30
N SER A 163 18.91 13.58 10.49
CA SER A 163 19.61 13.63 11.77
C SER A 163 19.25 12.42 12.61
N ALA A 164 20.06 12.16 13.63
CA ALA A 164 19.75 11.11 14.63
C ALA A 164 18.40 11.38 15.33
N ALA A 165 18.06 12.63 15.59
CA ALA A 165 16.78 13.00 16.18
C ALA A 165 15.60 12.71 15.24
N ASP A 166 15.73 12.99 13.93
CA ASP A 166 14.69 12.68 12.96
C ASP A 166 14.50 11.16 12.81
N ARG A 167 15.63 10.43 12.77
CA ARG A 167 15.60 8.96 12.72
C ARG A 167 14.90 8.37 13.95
N ASN A 168 15.25 8.83 15.15
CA ASN A 168 14.63 8.35 16.38
C ASN A 168 13.12 8.65 16.43
N ARG A 169 12.73 9.84 15.99
CA ARG A 169 11.31 10.24 15.91
C ARG A 169 10.54 9.36 14.91
N TRP A 170 11.13 9.12 13.75
CA TRP A 170 10.54 8.25 12.75
C TRP A 170 10.39 6.82 13.26
N LEU A 171 11.46 6.27 13.83
CA LEU A 171 11.47 4.91 14.38
C LEU A 171 10.44 4.77 15.51
N TYR A 172 10.39 5.74 16.43
CA TYR A 172 9.37 5.78 17.47
C TYR A 172 7.96 5.75 16.88
N THR A 173 7.70 6.57 15.87
CA THR A 173 6.38 6.59 15.20
C THR A 173 6.05 5.25 14.56
N ALA A 174 7.03 4.59 13.94
CA ALA A 174 6.83 3.30 13.28
C ALA A 174 6.57 2.18 14.29
N ILE A 175 7.37 2.06 15.35
CA ILE A 175 7.24 0.98 16.35
C ILE A 175 5.95 1.09 17.16
N THR A 176 5.45 2.30 17.42
CA THR A 176 4.19 2.52 18.13
C THR A 176 2.95 2.18 17.32
N ARG A 177 3.11 1.69 16.09
CA ARG A 177 2.00 1.16 15.27
C ARG A 177 1.69 -0.30 15.57
N ALA A 178 2.60 -1.02 16.24
CA ALA A 178 2.41 -2.42 16.63
C ALA A 178 1.64 -2.51 17.96
N GLU A 179 0.59 -3.33 17.99
CA GLU A 179 -0.18 -3.63 19.20
C GLU A 179 0.41 -4.81 19.96
N ARG A 180 0.90 -5.84 19.29
CA ARG A 180 1.38 -7.10 19.87
C ARG A 180 2.75 -7.52 19.41
N GLY A 181 2.95 -7.61 18.10
CA GLY A 181 4.18 -8.14 17.52
C GLY A 181 4.92 -7.08 16.69
N LEU A 182 6.23 -6.98 16.92
CA LEU A 182 7.08 -6.05 16.21
C LEU A 182 8.35 -6.74 15.72
N VAL A 183 8.61 -6.62 14.41
CA VAL A 183 9.87 -7.01 13.80
C VAL A 183 10.56 -5.77 13.24
N ILE A 184 11.81 -5.54 13.60
CA ILE A 184 12.63 -4.45 13.05
C ILE A 184 13.71 -5.08 12.17
N LEU A 185 13.68 -4.76 10.88
CA LEU A 185 14.66 -5.16 9.87
C LEU A 185 15.66 -4.02 9.66
N ALA A 186 16.90 -4.18 10.14
CA ALA A 186 17.93 -3.14 10.09
C ALA A 186 19.21 -3.62 9.39
#